data_b61a4b140f737f59765e5348b3473cd3
#
_entry.id   b61a4b140f737f59765e5348b3473cd3
#
_cell.length_a   1.000
_cell.length_b   1.000
_cell.length_c   1.000
_cell.angle_alpha   90.00
_cell.angle_beta   90.00
_cell.angle_gamma   90.00
#
_symmetry.space_group_name_H-M   'P 1'
#
loop_
_entity.id
_entity.type
_entity.pdbx_description
1 polymer ?
#
loop_
_entity_poly.entity_id
_entity_poly.type
_entity_poly.pdbx_seq_one_letter_code
_entity_poly.pdbx_strand_id
1 'polypeptide(L)'
;MFYLVNKAKRTVFGKDHSFSSIKNYGDFKKQIPIRDYEDLDPYIQKVILGEKNILWPGKPIYFSKTSGTTSGTKYIPISAESMPNHIVAARDAILNYIWETKETSIVNGKMIFL
;
A
#
# COMPACT_ATOMS: atom_id res chain seq x y z
N MET A 1 14.01 0.53 -0.31
CA MET A 1 13.71 0.00 -1.66
C MET A 1 14.07 -1.47 -1.80
N PHE A 2 15.34 -1.88 -1.67
CA PHE A 2 15.78 -3.27 -1.90
C PHE A 2 15.07 -4.33 -1.06
N TYR A 3 14.73 -4.02 0.18
CA TYR A 3 13.94 -4.92 1.02
C TYR A 3 12.60 -5.27 0.35
N LEU A 4 11.87 -4.25 -0.12
CA LEU A 4 10.55 -4.44 -0.74
C LEU A 4 10.65 -5.23 -2.05
N VAL A 5 11.60 -4.87 -2.91
CA VAL A 5 11.86 -5.58 -4.18
C VAL A 5 12.21 -7.04 -3.92
N ASN A 6 13.12 -7.31 -2.99
CA ASN A 6 13.53 -8.66 -2.65
C ASN A 6 12.39 -9.50 -2.05
N LYS A 7 11.54 -8.88 -1.20
CA LYS A 7 10.38 -9.53 -0.61
C LYS A 7 9.35 -9.90 -1.68
N ALA A 8 9.08 -8.99 -2.63
CA ALA A 8 8.07 -9.16 -3.67
C ALA A 8 8.56 -9.93 -4.93
N LYS A 9 9.83 -10.29 -5.03
CA LYS A 9 10.41 -10.91 -6.25
C LYS A 9 9.73 -12.20 -6.72
N ARG A 10 9.05 -12.91 -5.82
CA ARG A 10 8.33 -14.17 -6.14
C ARG A 10 6.86 -13.96 -6.42
N THR A 11 6.33 -12.76 -6.28
CA THR A 11 4.94 -12.43 -6.64
C THR A 11 4.76 -12.43 -8.15
N VAL A 12 3.51 -12.42 -8.62
CA VAL A 12 3.21 -12.30 -10.06
C VAL A 12 3.81 -10.99 -10.57
N PHE A 13 3.50 -9.86 -9.93
CA PHE A 13 4.03 -8.55 -10.30
C PHE A 13 5.57 -8.52 -10.30
N GLY A 14 6.19 -9.11 -9.29
CA GLY A 14 7.65 -9.15 -9.20
C GLY A 14 8.31 -9.98 -10.31
N LYS A 15 7.67 -11.05 -10.77
CA LYS A 15 8.13 -11.84 -11.91
C LYS A 15 7.95 -11.09 -13.23
N ASP A 16 6.77 -10.49 -13.45
CA ASP A 16 6.45 -9.73 -14.66
C ASP A 16 7.38 -8.52 -14.85
N HIS A 17 7.92 -7.99 -13.75
CA HIS A 17 8.85 -6.85 -13.75
C HIS A 17 10.29 -7.23 -13.39
N SER A 18 10.63 -8.51 -13.51
CA SER A 18 12.02 -9.01 -13.33
C SER A 18 12.70 -8.53 -12.04
N PHE A 19 11.98 -8.51 -10.91
CA PHE A 19 12.50 -8.03 -9.62
C PHE A 19 13.78 -8.73 -9.18
N SER A 20 13.99 -9.97 -9.61
CA SER A 20 15.21 -10.74 -9.30
C SER A 20 16.47 -10.16 -9.92
N SER A 21 16.36 -9.35 -10.98
CA SER A 21 17.49 -8.73 -11.68
C SER A 21 17.78 -7.30 -11.23
N ILE A 22 16.93 -6.71 -10.38
CA ILE A 22 17.09 -5.34 -9.87
C ILE A 22 18.21 -5.30 -8.82
N LYS A 23 19.34 -4.67 -9.15
CA LYS A 23 20.52 -4.53 -8.28
C LYS A 23 20.71 -3.10 -7.77
N ASN A 24 20.15 -2.11 -8.44
CA ASN A 24 20.29 -0.70 -8.10
C ASN A 24 19.07 0.10 -8.50
N TYR A 25 19.03 1.40 -8.16
CA TYR A 25 17.91 2.27 -8.47
C TYR A 25 17.72 2.49 -9.98
N GLY A 26 18.81 2.46 -10.74
CA GLY A 26 18.75 2.58 -12.20
C GLY A 26 18.01 1.39 -12.84
N ASP A 27 18.29 0.17 -12.36
CA ASP A 27 17.59 -1.04 -12.81
C ASP A 27 16.10 -0.95 -12.47
N PHE A 28 15.78 -0.51 -11.23
CA PHE A 28 14.41 -0.32 -10.78
C PHE A 28 13.63 0.62 -11.71
N LYS A 29 14.19 1.78 -12.03
CA LYS A 29 13.56 2.76 -12.95
C LYS A 29 13.35 2.23 -14.36
N LYS A 30 14.26 1.39 -14.86
CA LYS A 30 14.15 0.82 -16.21
C LYS A 30 13.09 -0.27 -16.29
N GLN A 31 12.92 -1.05 -15.23
CA GLN A 31 12.05 -2.23 -15.25
C GLN A 31 10.64 -1.95 -14.75
N ILE A 32 10.46 -0.89 -13.96
CA ILE A 32 9.16 -0.55 -13.40
C ILE A 32 8.74 0.81 -13.94
N PRO A 33 7.87 0.83 -14.95
CA PRO A 33 7.31 2.09 -15.45
C PRO A 33 6.41 2.73 -14.40
N ILE A 34 6.27 4.06 -14.49
CA ILE A 34 5.25 4.79 -13.73
C ILE A 34 3.89 4.32 -14.24
N ARG A 35 3.00 3.97 -13.31
CA ARG A 35 1.66 3.46 -13.60
C ARG A 35 0.63 4.19 -12.79
N ASP A 36 -0.56 4.30 -13.33
CA ASP A 36 -1.75 4.68 -12.58
C ASP A 36 -2.47 3.45 -11.98
N TYR A 37 -3.64 3.67 -11.40
CA TYR A 37 -4.42 2.59 -10.81
C TYR A 37 -4.96 1.64 -11.88
N GLU A 38 -5.36 2.16 -13.01
CA GLU A 38 -5.95 1.42 -14.13
C GLU A 38 -4.94 0.40 -14.70
N ASP A 39 -3.68 0.77 -14.77
CA ASP A 39 -2.57 -0.13 -15.15
C ASP A 39 -2.34 -1.26 -14.13
N LEU A 40 -2.65 -1.00 -12.85
CA LEU A 40 -2.52 -2.00 -11.79
C LEU A 40 -3.80 -2.84 -11.60
N ASP A 41 -4.93 -2.41 -12.14
CA ASP A 41 -6.23 -3.05 -11.94
C ASP A 41 -6.23 -4.55 -12.30
N PRO A 42 -5.57 -5.02 -13.37
CA PRO A 42 -5.51 -6.46 -13.67
C PRO A 42 -4.90 -7.31 -12.54
N TYR A 43 -3.95 -6.75 -11.78
CA TYR A 43 -3.40 -7.39 -10.59
C TYR A 43 -4.35 -7.27 -9.39
N ILE A 44 -4.96 -6.10 -9.22
CA ILE A 44 -5.93 -5.85 -8.14
C ILE A 44 -7.11 -6.80 -8.24
N GLN A 45 -7.65 -7.02 -9.44
CA GLN A 45 -8.76 -7.96 -9.66
C GLN A 45 -8.40 -9.39 -9.22
N LYS A 46 -7.20 -9.87 -9.54
CA LYS A 46 -6.72 -11.18 -9.06
C LYS A 46 -6.67 -11.24 -7.53
N VAL A 47 -6.20 -10.15 -6.89
CA VAL A 47 -6.18 -10.06 -5.42
C VAL A 47 -7.60 -10.09 -4.84
N ILE A 48 -8.55 -9.39 -5.45
CA ILE A 48 -9.97 -9.37 -5.05
C ILE A 48 -10.59 -10.77 -5.18
N LEU A 49 -10.27 -11.50 -6.24
CA LEU A 49 -10.67 -12.90 -6.43
C LEU A 49 -10.02 -13.86 -5.44
N GLY A 50 -9.15 -13.37 -4.56
CA GLY A 50 -8.53 -14.14 -3.49
C GLY A 50 -7.26 -14.88 -3.88
N GLU A 51 -6.69 -14.58 -5.05
CA GLU A 51 -5.39 -15.11 -5.43
C GLU A 51 -4.27 -14.61 -4.50
N LYS A 52 -3.29 -15.48 -4.25
CA LYS A 52 -2.15 -15.19 -3.37
C LYS A 52 -0.94 -14.74 -4.18
N ASN A 53 -0.07 -13.99 -3.53
CA ASN A 53 1.25 -13.61 -4.09
C ASN A 53 1.15 -12.82 -5.39
N ILE A 54 0.15 -11.97 -5.55
CA ILE A 54 -0.01 -11.15 -6.75
C ILE A 54 0.91 -9.92 -6.68
N LEU A 55 0.59 -8.95 -5.84
CA LEU A 55 1.39 -7.72 -5.64
C LEU A 55 2.37 -7.86 -4.46
N TRP A 56 1.99 -8.62 -3.44
CA TRP A 56 2.74 -8.86 -2.22
C TRP A 56 2.61 -10.33 -1.80
N PRO A 57 3.59 -10.90 -1.05
CA PRO A 57 3.46 -12.27 -0.54
C PRO A 57 2.22 -12.47 0.32
N GLY A 58 1.52 -13.57 0.11
CA GLY A 58 0.29 -13.90 0.82
C GLY A 58 -0.95 -13.24 0.22
N LYS A 59 -1.95 -13.00 1.07
CA LYS A 59 -3.18 -12.26 0.77
C LYS A 59 -3.21 -10.98 1.60
N PRO A 60 -3.86 -9.91 1.12
CA PRO A 60 -4.16 -8.76 1.97
C PRO A 60 -5.12 -9.17 3.09
N ILE A 61 -5.04 -8.47 4.21
CA ILE A 61 -5.98 -8.64 5.33
C ILE A 61 -7.21 -7.75 5.19
N TYR A 62 -7.06 -6.60 4.52
CA TYR A 62 -8.12 -5.64 4.25
C TYR A 62 -7.96 -5.02 2.87
N PHE A 63 -9.05 -4.40 2.41
CA PHE A 63 -9.06 -3.47 1.28
C PHE A 63 -9.55 -2.11 1.76
N SER A 64 -8.76 -1.07 1.54
CA SER A 64 -9.25 0.29 1.64
C SER A 64 -10.01 0.62 0.36
N LYS A 65 -11.23 1.12 0.53
CA LYS A 65 -12.11 1.51 -0.58
C LYS A 65 -12.08 3.03 -0.71
N THR A 66 -11.74 3.53 -1.89
CA THR A 66 -11.80 4.97 -2.14
C THR A 66 -13.15 5.36 -2.76
N SER A 67 -13.60 6.59 -2.47
CA SER A 67 -14.81 7.18 -3.08
C SER A 67 -14.52 7.64 -4.51
N GLY A 68 -14.20 6.75 -5.43
CA GLY A 68 -13.88 7.12 -6.81
C GLY A 68 -14.95 8.02 -7.45
N THR A 69 -14.64 9.30 -7.60
CA THR A 69 -15.57 10.28 -8.17
C THR A 69 -15.59 10.27 -9.70
N THR A 70 -14.51 9.83 -10.34
CA THR A 70 -14.37 9.94 -11.82
C THR A 70 -14.15 8.59 -12.52
N SER A 71 -13.50 7.63 -11.88
CA SER A 71 -13.13 6.32 -12.46
C SER A 71 -13.66 5.12 -11.68
N GLY A 72 -14.69 5.30 -10.85
CA GLY A 72 -15.28 4.24 -10.05
C GLY A 72 -14.54 3.95 -8.74
N THR A 73 -15.03 2.95 -8.02
CA THR A 73 -14.45 2.53 -6.74
C THR A 73 -13.11 1.84 -6.95
N LYS A 74 -12.07 2.34 -6.27
CA LYS A 74 -10.74 1.74 -6.25
C LYS A 74 -10.51 0.96 -4.95
N TYR A 75 -9.91 -0.21 -5.07
CA TYR A 75 -9.58 -1.07 -3.94
C TYR A 75 -8.07 -1.10 -3.73
N ILE A 76 -7.63 -0.70 -2.56
CA ILE A 76 -6.20 -0.68 -2.18
C ILE A 76 -5.95 -1.84 -1.22
N PRO A 77 -5.23 -2.90 -1.62
CA PRO A 77 -4.97 -4.03 -0.75
C PRO A 77 -3.98 -3.66 0.36
N ILE A 78 -4.32 -4.01 1.59
CA ILE A 78 -3.52 -3.76 2.79
C ILE A 78 -3.02 -5.10 3.34
N SER A 79 -1.71 -5.28 3.34
CA SER A 79 -1.08 -6.49 3.88
C SER A 79 -0.95 -6.43 5.42
N ALA A 80 -0.82 -7.59 6.06
CA ALA A 80 -0.52 -7.66 7.49
C ALA A 80 0.79 -6.94 7.84
N GLU A 81 1.78 -6.98 6.95
CA GLU A 81 3.06 -6.31 7.16
C GLU A 81 2.98 -4.78 7.03
N SER A 82 2.05 -4.24 6.23
CA SER A 82 1.86 -2.79 6.08
C SER A 82 0.99 -2.17 7.18
N MET A 83 0.11 -2.95 7.81
CA MET A 83 -0.84 -2.44 8.81
C MET A 83 -0.18 -1.66 9.96
N PRO A 84 0.92 -2.13 10.58
CA PRO A 84 1.59 -1.36 11.63
C PRO A 84 2.03 0.04 11.17
N ASN A 85 2.46 0.20 9.91
CA ASN A 85 2.85 1.50 9.36
C ASN A 85 1.66 2.47 9.26
N HIS A 86 0.48 1.98 8.90
CA HIS A 86 -0.74 2.80 8.86
C HIS A 86 -1.13 3.28 10.26
N ILE A 87 -1.06 2.40 11.25
CA ILE A 87 -1.35 2.75 12.66
C ILE A 87 -0.34 3.78 13.18
N VAL A 88 0.95 3.57 12.93
CA VAL A 88 2.01 4.49 13.34
C VAL A 88 1.82 5.86 12.67
N ALA A 89 1.54 5.90 11.38
CA ALA A 89 1.33 7.16 10.66
C ALA A 89 0.12 7.94 11.20
N ALA A 90 -0.99 7.26 11.49
CA ALA A 90 -2.17 7.89 12.08
C ALA A 90 -1.87 8.44 13.49
N ARG A 91 -1.19 7.67 14.33
CA ARG A 91 -0.74 8.12 15.65
C ARG A 91 0.17 9.34 15.55
N ASP A 92 1.16 9.29 14.67
CA ASP A 92 2.14 10.36 14.54
C ASP A 92 1.50 11.65 14.00
N ALA A 93 0.49 11.56 13.15
CA ALA A 93 -0.31 12.71 12.73
C ALA A 93 -1.04 13.39 13.91
N ILE A 94 -1.66 12.59 14.80
CA ILE A 94 -2.32 13.11 16.01
C ILE A 94 -1.29 13.73 16.96
N LEU A 95 -0.16 13.06 17.18
CA LEU A 95 0.89 13.58 18.06
C LEU A 95 1.49 14.88 17.51
N ASN A 96 1.66 15.00 16.20
CA ASN A 96 2.14 16.23 15.56
C ASN A 96 1.13 17.37 15.73
N TYR A 97 -0.16 17.10 15.56
CA TYR A 97 -1.22 18.09 15.83
C TYR A 97 -1.16 18.60 17.28
N ILE A 98 -1.07 17.69 18.26
CA ILE A 98 -0.96 18.05 19.68
C ILE A 98 0.32 18.84 19.94
N TRP A 99 1.42 18.46 19.31
CA TRP A 99 2.70 19.17 19.45
C TRP A 99 2.61 20.61 18.95
N GLU A 100 2.02 20.83 17.79
CA GLU A 100 1.91 22.16 17.18
C GLU A 100 0.89 23.05 17.91
N THR A 101 -0.28 22.50 18.25
CA THR A 101 -1.39 23.29 18.79
C THR A 101 -1.39 23.37 20.32
N LYS A 102 -0.68 22.47 21.01
CA LYS A 102 -0.76 22.22 22.47
C LYS A 102 -2.16 21.79 22.95
N GLU A 103 -3.04 21.42 22.01
CA GLU A 103 -4.41 21.03 22.29
C GLU A 103 -4.47 19.50 22.48
N THR A 104 -4.76 19.07 23.71
CA THR A 104 -4.83 17.63 24.07
C THR A 104 -6.25 17.11 24.15
N SER A 105 -7.27 17.98 24.08
CA SER A 105 -8.68 17.58 24.20
C SER A 105 -9.14 16.64 23.08
N ILE A 106 -8.43 16.64 21.95
CA ILE A 106 -8.71 15.73 20.82
C ILE A 106 -8.73 14.25 21.22
N VAL A 107 -7.98 13.86 22.25
CA VAL A 107 -7.94 12.46 22.72
C VAL A 107 -9.02 12.12 23.76
N ASN A 108 -9.76 13.13 24.23
CA ASN A 108 -10.81 12.94 25.25
C ASN A 108 -12.19 12.59 24.63
N GLY A 109 -12.31 12.65 23.31
CA GLY A 109 -13.54 12.41 22.57
C GLY A 109 -13.59 11.03 21.92
N LYS A 110 -14.64 10.81 21.12
CA LYS A 110 -14.75 9.64 20.24
C LYS A 110 -14.11 9.99 18.90
N MET A 111 -13.16 9.15 18.44
CA MET A 111 -12.63 9.23 17.09
C MET A 111 -13.42 8.30 16.17
N ILE A 112 -13.80 8.81 15.00
CA ILE A 112 -14.45 8.03 13.94
C ILE A 112 -13.42 7.84 12.83
N PHE A 113 -13.15 6.59 12.50
CA PHE A 113 -12.35 6.24 11.33
C PHE A 113 -13.31 5.79 10.23
N LEU A 114 -13.24 6.46 9.09
CA LEU A 114 -14.05 6.18 7.90
C LEU A 114 -13.23 5.43 6.84
#